data_13f0d539fdb7b95dc6e065a47c1af33a
#
_entry.id   13f0d539fdb7b95dc6e065a47c1af33a
#
_cell.length_a   1.000
_cell.length_b   1.000
_cell.length_c   1.000
_cell.angle_alpha   90.00
_cell.angle_beta   90.00
_cell.angle_gamma   90.00
#
_symmetry.space_group_name_H-M   'P 1'
#
loop_
_entity.id
_entity.type
_entity.pdbx_description
1 polymer ?
#
loop_
_entity_poly.entity_id
_entity_poly.type
_entity_poly.pdbx_seq_one_letter_code
_entity_poly.pdbx_strand_id
1 'polypeptide(L)'
;MLIGCHISIAGGVFKAPQRAAELGCEAMQIFTRSPQGGKAPTLTNEICQEFQISNLKFQIKEVVVHTPYYINFASTNNRIRYGSISVLRDELERASLLGAKYVMTHLGSAGELSQQQANAKTIEALKKSLEGYTGSTELLIENAAGAGKIMGSSFSQIAEIIAGVKHTKLVGICLDTQHSFASGYDWRDFENTLQKIDAEIGLDKIKLIHANDSKTELASNKDRHEHIGKGLIGEESFKNIVSFAQAKNISMILETEHEGVVEDIKLLKKFRKQ
;
A
#
# COMPACT_ATOMS: atom_id res chain seq x y z
N MET A 1 -1.96 10.21 -13.43
CA MET A 1 -2.54 9.65 -12.19
C MET A 1 -3.69 8.72 -12.53
N LEU A 2 -3.73 7.51 -12.00
CA LEU A 2 -4.81 6.53 -12.17
C LEU A 2 -5.56 6.37 -10.84
N ILE A 3 -6.84 6.00 -10.90
CA ILE A 3 -7.70 5.81 -9.73
C ILE A 3 -8.30 4.40 -9.78
N GLY A 4 -8.25 3.69 -8.66
CA GLY A 4 -8.80 2.36 -8.52
C GLY A 4 -9.07 1.95 -7.08
N CYS A 5 -9.30 0.69 -6.85
CA CYS A 5 -9.54 0.17 -5.50
C CYS A 5 -8.98 -1.24 -5.32
N HIS A 6 -9.06 -1.75 -4.09
CA HIS A 6 -8.71 -3.13 -3.78
C HIS A 6 -9.77 -4.10 -4.34
N ILE A 7 -9.33 -5.11 -5.09
CA ILE A 7 -10.18 -6.05 -5.84
C ILE A 7 -10.01 -7.47 -5.35
N SER A 8 -11.11 -8.15 -5.13
CA SER A 8 -11.13 -9.58 -4.77
C SER A 8 -10.66 -10.47 -5.93
N ILE A 9 -9.78 -11.41 -5.63
CA ILE A 9 -9.32 -12.48 -6.54
C ILE A 9 -10.11 -13.78 -6.42
N ALA A 10 -11.25 -13.78 -5.75
CA ALA A 10 -12.06 -14.99 -5.58
C ALA A 10 -12.39 -15.65 -6.93
N GLY A 11 -12.14 -16.96 -7.02
CA GLY A 11 -12.33 -17.74 -8.24
C GLY A 11 -11.24 -17.58 -9.31
N GLY A 12 -10.11 -16.95 -8.96
CA GLY A 12 -8.91 -16.82 -9.80
C GLY A 12 -8.51 -15.36 -10.03
N VAL A 13 -7.19 -15.12 -10.02
CA VAL A 13 -6.62 -13.77 -10.19
C VAL A 13 -7.03 -13.12 -11.52
N PHE A 14 -7.21 -13.92 -12.58
CA PHE A 14 -7.60 -13.45 -13.91
C PHE A 14 -9.02 -12.83 -13.98
N LYS A 15 -9.85 -13.02 -12.94
CA LYS A 15 -11.15 -12.38 -12.80
C LYS A 15 -11.11 -10.97 -12.23
N ALA A 16 -9.99 -10.60 -11.59
CA ALA A 16 -9.86 -9.30 -10.94
C ALA A 16 -9.97 -8.11 -11.92
N PRO A 17 -9.36 -8.15 -13.14
CA PRO A 17 -9.45 -7.02 -14.07
C PRO A 17 -10.88 -6.70 -14.51
N GLN A 18 -11.73 -7.72 -14.74
CA GLN A 18 -13.12 -7.51 -15.07
C GLN A 18 -13.87 -6.82 -13.92
N ARG A 19 -13.69 -7.29 -12.69
CA ARG A 19 -14.32 -6.68 -11.50
C ARG A 19 -13.87 -5.24 -11.31
N ALA A 20 -12.58 -4.96 -11.51
CA ALA A 20 -12.05 -3.60 -11.45
C ALA A 20 -12.73 -2.68 -12.48
N ALA A 21 -12.88 -3.14 -13.72
CA ALA A 21 -13.53 -2.38 -14.79
C ALA A 21 -15.02 -2.14 -14.50
N GLU A 22 -15.74 -3.14 -13.96
CA GLU A 22 -17.14 -3.01 -13.56
C GLU A 22 -17.34 -1.94 -12.48
N LEU A 23 -16.37 -1.72 -11.59
CA LEU A 23 -16.37 -0.64 -10.61
C LEU A 23 -15.88 0.70 -11.18
N GLY A 24 -15.38 0.72 -12.42
CA GLY A 24 -14.85 1.91 -13.07
C GLY A 24 -13.39 2.21 -12.71
N CYS A 25 -12.63 1.23 -12.25
CA CYS A 25 -11.20 1.40 -11.94
C CYS A 25 -10.34 1.57 -13.20
N GLU A 26 -9.25 2.35 -13.06
CA GLU A 26 -8.18 2.51 -14.05
C GLU A 26 -6.91 1.76 -13.62
N ALA A 27 -6.77 1.56 -12.30
CA ALA A 27 -5.76 0.75 -11.63
C ALA A 27 -6.45 -0.19 -10.65
N MET A 28 -5.75 -1.22 -10.18
CA MET A 28 -6.28 -2.08 -9.12
C MET A 28 -5.20 -2.56 -8.18
N GLN A 29 -5.59 -2.82 -6.94
CA GLN A 29 -4.82 -3.53 -5.95
C GLN A 29 -5.42 -4.91 -5.72
N ILE A 30 -4.57 -5.90 -5.53
CA ILE A 30 -4.99 -7.27 -5.21
C ILE A 30 -4.13 -7.88 -4.12
N PHE A 31 -4.64 -8.87 -3.41
CA PHE A 31 -3.83 -9.90 -2.78
C PHE A 31 -3.54 -11.00 -3.81
N THR A 32 -2.34 -11.61 -3.81
CA THR A 32 -2.09 -12.79 -4.65
C THR A 32 -2.37 -14.11 -3.92
N ARG A 33 -2.65 -14.02 -2.62
CA ARG A 33 -3.04 -15.11 -1.71
C ARG A 33 -4.04 -14.65 -0.67
N SER A 34 -4.52 -15.57 0.17
CA SER A 34 -5.35 -15.18 1.32
C SER A 34 -4.57 -14.26 2.27
N PRO A 35 -5.10 -13.06 2.61
CA PRO A 35 -4.46 -12.15 3.55
C PRO A 35 -4.41 -12.68 4.99
N GLN A 36 -5.19 -13.71 5.30
CA GLN A 36 -5.26 -14.34 6.63
C GLN A 36 -4.30 -15.52 6.79
N GLY A 37 -3.63 -15.93 5.72
CA GLY A 37 -2.69 -17.04 5.72
C GLY A 37 -3.10 -18.22 4.84
N GLY A 38 -2.34 -19.31 4.94
CA GLY A 38 -2.53 -20.49 4.11
C GLY A 38 -1.58 -20.55 2.90
N LYS A 39 -1.71 -21.64 2.13
CA LYS A 39 -0.89 -21.84 0.93
C LYS A 39 -1.34 -20.89 -0.19
N ALA A 40 -0.39 -20.23 -0.82
CA ALA A 40 -0.68 -19.41 -1.99
C ALA A 40 -1.17 -20.30 -3.16
N PRO A 41 -2.18 -19.84 -3.94
CA PRO A 41 -2.57 -20.52 -5.17
C PRO A 41 -1.38 -20.59 -6.14
N THR A 42 -1.27 -21.69 -6.90
CA THR A 42 -0.25 -21.78 -7.92
C THR A 42 -0.55 -20.78 -9.05
N LEU A 43 0.44 -20.01 -9.46
CA LEU A 43 0.42 -19.19 -10.67
C LEU A 43 1.14 -19.96 -11.78
N THR A 44 0.38 -20.61 -12.66
CA THR A 44 0.96 -21.22 -13.87
C THR A 44 1.14 -20.16 -14.96
N ASN A 45 1.92 -20.44 -15.98
CA ASN A 45 2.11 -19.53 -17.11
C ASN A 45 0.77 -19.21 -17.78
N GLU A 46 -0.14 -20.18 -17.88
CA GLU A 46 -1.47 -19.99 -18.47
C GLU A 46 -2.31 -19.00 -17.66
N ILE A 47 -2.31 -19.12 -16.32
CA ILE A 47 -3.02 -18.19 -15.41
C ILE A 47 -2.45 -16.78 -15.53
N CYS A 48 -1.12 -16.66 -15.61
CA CYS A 48 -0.47 -15.35 -15.77
C CYS A 48 -0.81 -14.72 -17.12
N GLN A 49 -0.81 -15.50 -18.21
CA GLN A 49 -1.22 -15.04 -19.53
C GLN A 49 -2.69 -14.62 -19.57
N GLU A 50 -3.57 -15.42 -18.99
CA GLU A 50 -5.01 -15.11 -18.89
C GLU A 50 -5.23 -13.79 -18.11
N PHE A 51 -4.50 -13.60 -17.02
CA PHE A 51 -4.54 -12.35 -16.25
C PHE A 51 -4.08 -11.15 -17.09
N GLN A 52 -2.96 -11.27 -17.82
CA GLN A 52 -2.44 -10.19 -18.66
C GLN A 52 -3.40 -9.86 -19.82
N ILE A 53 -3.96 -10.88 -20.48
CA ILE A 53 -4.99 -10.70 -21.52
C ILE A 53 -6.21 -9.99 -20.94
N SER A 54 -6.64 -10.38 -19.74
CA SER A 54 -7.78 -9.76 -19.04
C SER A 54 -7.48 -8.29 -18.72
N ASN A 55 -6.29 -7.95 -18.23
CA ASN A 55 -5.89 -6.55 -17.99
C ASN A 55 -5.96 -5.70 -19.27
N LEU A 56 -5.46 -6.21 -20.38
CA LEU A 56 -5.53 -5.51 -21.68
C LEU A 56 -6.98 -5.34 -22.14
N LYS A 57 -7.78 -6.39 -22.07
CA LYS A 57 -9.19 -6.39 -22.45
C LYS A 57 -10.00 -5.36 -21.68
N PHE A 58 -9.79 -5.28 -20.37
CA PHE A 58 -10.53 -4.39 -19.47
C PHE A 58 -9.85 -3.06 -19.22
N GLN A 59 -8.72 -2.79 -19.90
CA GLN A 59 -7.95 -1.53 -19.86
C GLN A 59 -7.49 -1.13 -18.44
N ILE A 60 -7.15 -2.10 -17.60
CA ILE A 60 -6.51 -1.85 -16.31
C ILE A 60 -5.04 -1.53 -16.56
N LYS A 61 -4.65 -0.29 -16.30
CA LYS A 61 -3.34 0.26 -16.69
C LYS A 61 -2.24 0.03 -15.65
N GLU A 62 -2.60 -0.16 -14.39
CA GLU A 62 -1.65 -0.40 -13.31
C GLU A 62 -2.23 -1.42 -12.33
N VAL A 63 -1.40 -2.40 -11.98
CA VAL A 63 -1.69 -3.41 -10.97
C VAL A 63 -0.69 -3.27 -9.86
N VAL A 64 -1.16 -3.30 -8.62
CA VAL A 64 -0.34 -3.32 -7.43
C VAL A 64 -0.76 -4.48 -6.52
N VAL A 65 0.16 -4.98 -5.72
CA VAL A 65 -0.07 -6.13 -4.84
C VAL A 65 0.16 -5.71 -3.40
N HIS A 66 -0.80 -6.00 -2.54
CA HIS A 66 -0.65 -5.83 -1.10
C HIS A 66 -0.18 -7.15 -0.47
N THR A 67 0.79 -7.09 0.45
CA THR A 67 1.20 -8.27 1.21
C THR A 67 0.15 -8.66 2.25
N PRO A 68 0.11 -9.94 2.71
CA PRO A 68 -0.81 -10.36 3.76
C PRO A 68 -0.58 -9.62 5.09
N TYR A 69 -1.65 -9.49 5.89
CA TYR A 69 -1.64 -8.75 7.16
C TYR A 69 -0.78 -9.37 8.28
N TYR A 70 -0.45 -10.66 8.20
CA TYR A 70 0.30 -11.36 9.25
C TYR A 70 1.83 -11.14 9.19
N ILE A 71 2.32 -10.33 8.26
CA ILE A 71 3.75 -10.01 8.14
C ILE A 71 4.24 -9.24 9.37
N ASN A 72 5.38 -9.68 9.93
CA ASN A 72 6.07 -8.98 11.01
C ASN A 72 7.59 -9.20 10.92
N PHE A 73 8.30 -8.22 10.36
CA PHE A 73 9.74 -8.29 10.15
C PHE A 73 10.56 -8.10 11.43
N ALA A 74 10.02 -7.40 12.44
CA ALA A 74 10.67 -7.17 13.71
C ALA A 74 10.46 -8.27 14.74
N SER A 75 9.63 -9.29 14.43
CA SER A 75 9.29 -10.35 15.38
C SER A 75 10.53 -11.00 16.01
N THR A 76 10.52 -11.15 17.34
CA THR A 76 11.52 -11.94 18.07
C THR A 76 11.35 -13.44 17.86
N ASN A 77 10.16 -13.89 17.44
CA ASN A 77 9.91 -15.26 17.04
C ASN A 77 10.46 -15.48 15.62
N ASN A 78 11.51 -16.29 15.54
CA ASN A 78 12.18 -16.59 14.26
C ASN A 78 11.23 -17.19 13.22
N ARG A 79 10.26 -18.04 13.60
CA ARG A 79 9.29 -18.64 12.67
C ARG A 79 8.45 -17.55 12.00
N ILE A 80 7.99 -16.56 12.77
CA ILE A 80 7.19 -15.45 12.24
C ILE A 80 8.07 -14.58 11.34
N ARG A 81 9.27 -14.18 11.81
CA ARG A 81 10.17 -13.31 11.07
C ARG A 81 10.63 -13.92 9.75
N TYR A 82 11.14 -15.16 9.76
CA TYR A 82 11.57 -15.82 8.53
C TYR A 82 10.40 -16.19 7.62
N GLY A 83 9.23 -16.51 8.19
CA GLY A 83 7.99 -16.65 7.43
C GLY A 83 7.63 -15.36 6.70
N SER A 84 7.73 -14.20 7.35
CA SER A 84 7.48 -12.88 6.75
C SER A 84 8.45 -12.58 5.61
N ILE A 85 9.76 -12.88 5.78
CA ILE A 85 10.78 -12.73 4.74
C ILE A 85 10.43 -13.59 3.51
N SER A 86 10.10 -14.86 3.73
CA SER A 86 9.74 -15.79 2.65
C SER A 86 8.47 -15.35 1.92
N VAL A 87 7.47 -14.87 2.66
CA VAL A 87 6.21 -14.41 2.08
C VAL A 87 6.42 -13.14 1.24
N LEU A 88 7.15 -12.15 1.75
CA LEU A 88 7.45 -10.94 0.98
C LEU A 88 8.20 -11.28 -0.32
N ARG A 89 9.20 -12.17 -0.24
CA ARG A 89 9.92 -12.62 -1.43
C ARG A 89 8.99 -13.28 -2.44
N ASP A 90 8.14 -14.18 -1.99
CA ASP A 90 7.19 -14.87 -2.87
C ASP A 90 6.17 -13.88 -3.47
N GLU A 91 5.68 -12.89 -2.70
CA GLU A 91 4.79 -11.85 -3.23
C GLU A 91 5.47 -11.01 -4.33
N LEU A 92 6.75 -10.65 -4.18
CA LEU A 92 7.51 -9.93 -5.20
C LEU A 92 7.65 -10.76 -6.49
N GLU A 93 7.95 -12.04 -6.37
CA GLU A 93 8.06 -12.96 -7.51
C GLU A 93 6.70 -13.15 -8.21
N ARG A 94 5.64 -13.38 -7.45
CA ARG A 94 4.28 -13.52 -7.94
C ARG A 94 3.78 -12.25 -8.63
N ALA A 95 4.02 -11.10 -8.02
CA ALA A 95 3.69 -9.79 -8.58
C ALA A 95 4.41 -9.55 -9.93
N SER A 96 5.69 -9.93 -10.01
CA SER A 96 6.43 -9.86 -11.29
C SER A 96 5.83 -10.75 -12.38
N LEU A 97 5.42 -11.97 -12.05
CA LEU A 97 4.76 -12.87 -13.01
C LEU A 97 3.43 -12.29 -13.52
N LEU A 98 2.71 -11.56 -12.67
CA LEU A 98 1.46 -10.89 -13.03
C LEU A 98 1.67 -9.54 -13.74
N GLY A 99 2.91 -9.03 -13.81
CA GLY A 99 3.22 -7.72 -14.37
C GLY A 99 2.78 -6.56 -13.48
N ALA A 100 2.66 -6.80 -12.16
CA ALA A 100 2.33 -5.74 -11.22
C ALA A 100 3.53 -4.80 -11.04
N LYS A 101 3.23 -3.49 -10.89
CA LYS A 101 4.23 -2.46 -10.75
C LYS A 101 4.86 -2.46 -9.37
N TYR A 102 4.04 -2.53 -8.34
CA TYR A 102 4.46 -2.47 -6.95
C TYR A 102 3.93 -3.64 -6.12
N VAL A 103 4.72 -4.01 -5.11
CA VAL A 103 4.25 -4.70 -3.91
C VAL A 103 4.37 -3.70 -2.77
N MET A 104 3.32 -3.51 -1.97
CA MET A 104 3.39 -2.75 -0.74
C MET A 104 3.28 -3.67 0.47
N THR A 105 3.94 -3.28 1.57
CA THR A 105 3.96 -4.03 2.82
C THR A 105 3.94 -3.13 4.04
N HIS A 106 3.20 -3.55 5.07
CA HIS A 106 3.41 -3.06 6.43
C HIS A 106 4.66 -3.70 7.04
N LEU A 107 5.18 -3.09 8.09
CA LEU A 107 6.40 -3.56 8.76
C LEU A 107 6.14 -4.56 9.90
N GLY A 108 4.91 -4.57 10.42
CA GLY A 108 4.52 -5.35 11.58
C GLY A 108 4.75 -4.60 12.89
N SER A 109 4.94 -5.31 13.98
CA SER A 109 5.03 -4.76 15.32
C SER A 109 6.40 -4.98 15.96
N ALA A 110 6.92 -3.96 16.66
CA ALA A 110 8.15 -4.05 17.45
C ALA A 110 8.01 -4.96 18.69
N GLY A 111 6.79 -5.21 19.17
CA GLY A 111 6.57 -5.98 20.40
C GLY A 111 7.30 -5.36 21.59
N GLU A 112 8.14 -6.16 22.25
CA GLU A 112 8.95 -5.73 23.41
C GLU A 112 10.29 -5.10 23.04
N LEU A 113 10.63 -5.00 21.75
CA LEU A 113 11.87 -4.43 21.30
C LEU A 113 11.88 -2.89 21.44
N SER A 114 13.06 -2.32 21.66
CA SER A 114 13.26 -0.88 21.44
C SER A 114 13.10 -0.55 19.95
N GLN A 115 12.78 0.68 19.62
CA GLN A 115 12.64 1.14 18.23
C GLN A 115 13.92 0.82 17.41
N GLN A 116 15.09 1.10 17.97
CA GLN A 116 16.36 0.82 17.31
C GLN A 116 16.56 -0.67 16.98
N GLN A 117 16.23 -1.56 17.94
CA GLN A 117 16.30 -3.01 17.73
C GLN A 117 15.30 -3.50 16.68
N ALA A 118 14.06 -2.97 16.72
CA ALA A 118 13.04 -3.30 15.76
C ALA A 118 13.40 -2.81 14.35
N ASN A 119 13.91 -1.58 14.21
CA ASN A 119 14.39 -1.04 12.94
C ASN A 119 15.53 -1.91 12.37
N ALA A 120 16.54 -2.28 13.19
CA ALA A 120 17.63 -3.12 12.76
C ALA A 120 17.16 -4.50 12.24
N LYS A 121 16.24 -5.15 12.97
CA LYS A 121 15.66 -6.45 12.53
C LYS A 121 14.85 -6.31 11.24
N THR A 122 14.07 -5.24 11.12
CA THR A 122 13.28 -4.96 9.91
C THR A 122 14.18 -4.72 8.70
N ILE A 123 15.24 -3.93 8.86
CA ILE A 123 16.23 -3.69 7.80
C ILE A 123 16.88 -5.00 7.35
N GLU A 124 17.32 -5.84 8.30
CA GLU A 124 17.89 -7.17 7.99
C GLU A 124 16.88 -8.04 7.22
N ALA A 125 15.63 -8.07 7.68
CA ALA A 125 14.58 -8.89 7.06
C ALA A 125 14.27 -8.42 5.63
N LEU A 126 14.14 -7.12 5.40
CA LEU A 126 13.90 -6.56 4.06
C LEU A 126 15.08 -6.82 3.12
N LYS A 127 16.33 -6.68 3.60
CA LYS A 127 17.53 -7.06 2.82
C LYS A 127 17.48 -8.52 2.39
N LYS A 128 17.17 -9.44 3.31
CA LYS A 128 17.03 -10.87 3.00
C LYS A 128 15.90 -11.16 2.02
N SER A 129 14.77 -10.46 2.13
CA SER A 129 13.67 -10.61 1.18
C SER A 129 14.05 -10.20 -0.24
N LEU A 130 14.92 -9.20 -0.37
CA LEU A 130 15.35 -8.63 -1.65
C LEU A 130 16.64 -9.27 -2.21
N GLU A 131 17.36 -10.07 -1.41
CA GLU A 131 18.62 -10.69 -1.79
C GLU A 131 18.45 -11.57 -3.05
N GLY A 132 19.17 -11.26 -4.12
CA GLY A 132 19.08 -11.95 -5.41
C GLY A 132 17.73 -11.80 -6.13
N TYR A 133 16.86 -10.87 -5.73
CA TYR A 133 15.63 -10.59 -6.46
C TYR A 133 15.93 -9.80 -7.73
N THR A 134 15.52 -10.33 -8.88
CA THR A 134 15.73 -9.74 -10.22
C THR A 134 14.43 -9.43 -10.96
N GLY A 135 13.27 -9.68 -10.32
CA GLY A 135 11.97 -9.42 -10.93
C GLY A 135 11.72 -7.94 -11.27
N SER A 136 10.69 -7.67 -12.04
CA SER A 136 10.34 -6.31 -12.50
C SER A 136 9.68 -5.47 -11.41
N THR A 137 8.93 -6.08 -10.52
CA THR A 137 8.13 -5.40 -9.48
C THR A 137 9.03 -4.70 -8.46
N GLU A 138 8.62 -3.53 -8.02
CA GLU A 138 9.30 -2.73 -7.00
C GLU A 138 8.56 -2.82 -5.66
N LEU A 139 9.28 -2.65 -4.55
CA LEU A 139 8.75 -2.71 -3.19
C LEU A 139 8.47 -1.30 -2.65
N LEU A 140 7.32 -1.13 -2.00
CA LEU A 140 6.96 0.03 -1.22
C LEU A 140 6.73 -0.36 0.24
N ILE A 141 7.05 0.53 1.16
CA ILE A 141 6.62 0.44 2.55
C ILE A 141 5.38 1.28 2.72
N GLU A 142 4.34 0.74 3.31
CA GLU A 142 3.15 1.49 3.66
C GLU A 142 3.28 2.04 5.07
N ASN A 143 2.88 3.31 5.28
CA ASN A 143 2.78 3.88 6.61
C ASN A 143 1.60 3.25 7.38
N ALA A 144 1.67 3.30 8.70
CA ALA A 144 0.69 2.64 9.59
C ALA A 144 0.04 3.64 10.55
N ALA A 145 -1.17 3.32 11.02
CA ALA A 145 -1.95 4.17 11.93
C ALA A 145 -1.34 4.32 13.34
N GLY A 146 -0.36 3.48 13.72
CA GLY A 146 0.37 3.63 14.97
C GLY A 146 -0.24 2.92 16.18
N ALA A 147 -1.13 1.95 15.98
CA ALA A 147 -1.73 1.20 17.08
C ALA A 147 -0.66 0.42 17.88
N GLY A 148 -0.61 0.63 19.19
CA GLY A 148 0.28 -0.10 20.09
C GLY A 148 1.75 0.06 19.75
N LYS A 149 2.41 -1.00 19.27
CA LYS A 149 3.81 -1.07 18.87
C LYS A 149 4.00 -1.30 17.37
N ILE A 150 2.98 -1.00 16.56
CA ILE A 150 3.06 -1.09 15.09
C ILE A 150 4.12 -0.12 14.59
N MET A 151 4.97 -0.59 13.67
CA MET A 151 6.05 0.17 13.08
C MET A 151 5.59 0.90 11.81
N GLY A 152 6.25 2.02 11.50
CA GLY A 152 5.96 2.79 10.30
C GLY A 152 4.87 3.85 10.47
N SER A 153 4.54 4.25 11.71
CA SER A 153 3.60 5.34 11.97
C SER A 153 4.20 6.75 11.79
N SER A 154 5.52 6.88 11.71
CA SER A 154 6.20 8.12 11.31
C SER A 154 6.99 7.92 10.03
N PHE A 155 7.00 8.93 9.17
CA PHE A 155 7.77 8.87 7.93
C PHE A 155 9.28 8.91 8.19
N SER A 156 9.72 9.54 9.28
CA SER A 156 11.13 9.51 9.73
C SER A 156 11.61 8.09 10.00
N GLN A 157 10.77 7.24 10.65
CA GLN A 157 11.11 5.83 10.89
C GLN A 157 11.22 5.05 9.58
N ILE A 158 10.28 5.28 8.65
CA ILE A 158 10.31 4.61 7.34
C ILE A 158 11.54 5.06 6.55
N ALA A 159 11.89 6.35 6.59
CA ALA A 159 13.08 6.88 5.94
C ALA A 159 14.38 6.23 6.47
N GLU A 160 14.49 6.05 7.80
CA GLU A 160 15.62 5.33 8.43
C GLU A 160 15.70 3.89 7.90
N ILE A 161 14.57 3.19 7.82
CA ILE A 161 14.52 1.81 7.33
C ILE A 161 14.92 1.73 5.85
N ILE A 162 14.37 2.59 4.99
CA ILE A 162 14.73 2.64 3.56
C ILE A 162 16.23 2.93 3.39
N ALA A 163 16.76 3.92 4.11
CA ALA A 163 18.17 4.27 4.09
C ALA A 163 19.07 3.12 4.60
N GLY A 164 18.58 2.34 5.57
CA GLY A 164 19.29 1.16 6.09
C GLY A 164 19.29 -0.02 5.13
N VAL A 165 18.18 -0.24 4.35
CA VAL A 165 18.08 -1.35 3.40
C VAL A 165 18.98 -1.13 2.18
N LYS A 166 19.03 0.07 1.62
CA LYS A 166 19.88 0.46 0.48
C LYS A 166 19.76 -0.48 -0.73
N HIS A 167 18.54 -0.81 -1.12
CA HIS A 167 18.30 -1.70 -2.26
C HIS A 167 17.47 -0.99 -3.34
N THR A 168 17.88 -1.14 -4.62
CA THR A 168 17.27 -0.44 -5.76
C THR A 168 15.80 -0.79 -5.98
N LYS A 169 15.35 -1.95 -5.52
CA LYS A 169 13.95 -2.39 -5.61
C LYS A 169 13.05 -1.85 -4.51
N LEU A 170 13.59 -1.32 -3.41
CA LEU A 170 12.82 -0.57 -2.41
C LEU A 170 12.85 0.91 -2.80
N VAL A 171 11.83 1.36 -3.51
CA VAL A 171 11.85 2.65 -4.22
C VAL A 171 11.16 3.79 -3.45
N GLY A 172 10.37 3.48 -2.43
CA GLY A 172 9.66 4.50 -1.66
C GLY A 172 8.53 3.94 -0.81
N ILE A 173 7.46 4.71 -0.72
CA ILE A 173 6.31 4.44 0.14
C ILE A 173 5.00 4.39 -0.63
N CYS A 174 4.06 3.61 -0.09
CA CYS A 174 2.64 3.80 -0.27
C CYS A 174 2.14 4.68 0.88
N LEU A 175 1.61 5.86 0.55
CA LEU A 175 1.06 6.81 1.53
C LEU A 175 -0.41 6.48 1.75
N ASP A 176 -0.77 5.93 2.92
CA ASP A 176 -2.16 5.84 3.34
C ASP A 176 -2.58 7.12 4.08
N THR A 177 -3.65 7.75 3.59
CA THR A 177 -4.16 9.02 4.12
C THR A 177 -4.83 8.86 5.48
N GLN A 178 -5.55 7.75 5.71
CA GLN A 178 -6.17 7.45 7.00
C GLN A 178 -5.12 7.10 8.04
N HIS A 179 -4.16 6.23 7.71
CA HIS A 179 -3.09 5.84 8.63
C HIS A 179 -2.24 7.03 9.06
N SER A 180 -1.89 7.92 8.11
CA SER A 180 -1.14 9.13 8.43
C SER A 180 -1.96 10.10 9.30
N PHE A 181 -3.26 10.27 9.03
CA PHE A 181 -4.14 11.07 9.88
C PHE A 181 -4.24 10.50 11.30
N ALA A 182 -4.45 9.19 11.42
CA ALA A 182 -4.50 8.51 12.70
C ALA A 182 -3.17 8.56 13.48
N SER A 183 -2.04 8.73 12.79
CA SER A 183 -0.71 8.89 13.41
C SER A 183 -0.27 10.35 13.59
N GLY A 184 -1.12 11.34 13.27
CA GLY A 184 -0.89 12.75 13.61
C GLY A 184 -0.42 13.64 12.46
N TYR A 185 -0.71 13.27 11.22
CA TYR A 185 -0.53 14.11 10.03
C TYR A 185 -1.89 14.66 9.60
N ASP A 186 -2.16 15.93 9.90
CA ASP A 186 -3.47 16.54 9.71
C ASP A 186 -3.68 17.04 8.27
N TRP A 187 -4.34 16.24 7.44
CA TRP A 187 -4.63 16.57 6.04
C TRP A 187 -5.53 17.82 5.87
N ARG A 188 -6.21 18.28 6.93
CA ARG A 188 -6.99 19.52 6.92
C ARG A 188 -6.07 20.74 6.91
N ASP A 189 -4.84 20.59 7.39
CA ASP A 189 -3.73 21.53 7.22
C ASP A 189 -2.74 20.96 6.19
N PHE A 190 -3.17 20.99 4.94
CA PHE A 190 -2.52 20.30 3.83
C PHE A 190 -1.06 20.70 3.62
N GLU A 191 -0.80 22.02 3.57
CA GLU A 191 0.54 22.54 3.29
C GLU A 191 1.55 22.17 4.39
N ASN A 192 1.19 22.35 5.66
CA ASN A 192 2.04 21.95 6.77
C ASN A 192 2.26 20.44 6.83
N THR A 193 1.24 19.65 6.49
CA THR A 193 1.36 18.19 6.42
C THR A 193 2.32 17.77 5.32
N LEU A 194 2.24 18.34 4.12
CA LEU A 194 3.20 18.06 3.05
C LEU A 194 4.62 18.49 3.41
N GLN A 195 4.79 19.68 4.02
CA GLN A 195 6.12 20.14 4.46
C GLN A 195 6.74 19.18 5.50
N LYS A 196 5.93 18.70 6.45
CA LYS A 196 6.38 17.72 7.44
C LYS A 196 6.79 16.40 6.78
N ILE A 197 5.99 15.87 5.85
CA ILE A 197 6.31 14.63 5.12
C ILE A 197 7.59 14.83 4.28
N ASP A 198 7.72 15.96 3.60
CA ASP A 198 8.91 16.27 2.80
C ASP A 198 10.19 16.31 3.65
N ALA A 199 10.12 16.96 4.81
CA ALA A 199 11.24 17.03 5.75
C ALA A 199 11.63 15.66 6.34
N GLU A 200 10.65 14.77 6.54
CA GLU A 200 10.88 13.45 7.16
C GLU A 200 11.37 12.39 6.16
N ILE A 201 10.88 12.38 4.92
CA ILE A 201 11.18 11.30 3.95
C ILE A 201 11.40 11.78 2.52
N GLY A 202 10.94 12.99 2.18
CA GLY A 202 10.95 13.52 0.82
C GLY A 202 9.70 13.11 0.01
N LEU A 203 9.03 14.08 -0.61
CA LEU A 203 7.81 13.84 -1.40
C LEU A 203 8.06 12.99 -2.66
N ASP A 204 9.31 12.89 -3.13
CA ASP A 204 9.72 12.02 -4.23
C ASP A 204 9.62 10.52 -3.89
N LYS A 205 9.58 10.17 -2.62
CA LYS A 205 9.42 8.80 -2.13
C LYS A 205 7.97 8.31 -2.17
N ILE A 206 6.99 9.19 -2.29
CA ILE A 206 5.59 8.78 -2.43
C ILE A 206 5.38 8.24 -3.86
N LYS A 207 5.10 6.94 -3.98
CA LYS A 207 4.93 6.25 -5.27
C LYS A 207 3.50 5.79 -5.52
N LEU A 208 2.73 5.64 -4.47
CA LEU A 208 1.34 5.23 -4.46
C LEU A 208 0.62 5.93 -3.30
N ILE A 209 -0.66 6.19 -3.43
CA ILE A 209 -1.51 6.69 -2.34
C ILE A 209 -2.65 5.71 -2.10
N HIS A 210 -2.82 5.23 -0.86
CA HIS A 210 -4.08 4.67 -0.42
C HIS A 210 -4.98 5.83 0.02
N ALA A 211 -6.06 6.04 -0.73
CA ALA A 211 -6.98 7.15 -0.53
C ALA A 211 -8.14 6.71 0.34
N ASN A 212 -8.00 6.89 1.63
CA ASN A 212 -8.98 6.47 2.64
C ASN A 212 -9.29 7.65 3.56
N ASP A 213 -10.59 7.98 3.76
CA ASP A 213 -10.99 8.93 4.80
C ASP A 213 -11.00 8.25 6.18
N SER A 214 -11.18 8.98 7.25
CA SER A 214 -11.03 8.45 8.61
C SER A 214 -12.32 8.49 9.40
N LYS A 215 -12.73 7.33 9.95
CA LYS A 215 -13.79 7.25 10.98
C LYS A 215 -13.32 7.75 12.34
N THR A 216 -12.02 7.94 12.56
CA THR A 216 -11.44 8.24 13.87
C THR A 216 -10.67 9.55 13.85
N GLU A 217 -10.54 10.15 15.04
CA GLU A 217 -9.88 11.43 15.25
C GLU A 217 -8.40 11.43 14.87
N LEU A 218 -7.87 12.61 14.59
CA LEU A 218 -6.45 12.86 14.42
C LEU A 218 -5.66 12.30 15.61
N ALA A 219 -4.53 11.64 15.31
CA ALA A 219 -3.65 11.04 16.31
C ALA A 219 -4.31 9.97 17.21
N SER A 220 -5.42 9.38 16.76
CA SER A 220 -6.13 8.32 17.50
C SER A 220 -5.38 7.00 17.55
N ASN A 221 -4.41 6.78 16.66
CA ASN A 221 -3.71 5.51 16.45
C ASN A 221 -4.66 4.34 16.16
N LYS A 222 -5.77 4.60 15.45
CA LYS A 222 -6.77 3.60 15.07
C LYS A 222 -6.92 3.54 13.56
N ASP A 223 -6.73 2.35 13.02
CA ASP A 223 -6.97 2.04 11.63
C ASP A 223 -8.48 1.80 11.41
N ARG A 224 -9.16 2.80 10.85
CA ARG A 224 -10.61 2.75 10.56
C ARG A 224 -10.91 3.64 9.38
N HIS A 225 -10.97 3.03 8.19
CA HIS A 225 -11.28 3.69 6.93
C HIS A 225 -12.74 4.13 6.84
N GLU A 226 -12.97 5.28 6.22
CA GLU A 226 -14.27 5.82 5.86
C GLU A 226 -14.27 6.18 4.36
N HIS A 227 -15.44 6.28 3.77
CA HIS A 227 -15.65 6.75 2.40
C HIS A 227 -15.19 8.20 2.24
N ILE A 228 -14.71 8.52 1.05
CA ILE A 228 -14.15 9.84 0.72
C ILE A 228 -15.16 10.96 1.01
N GLY A 229 -14.75 11.92 1.85
CA GLY A 229 -15.56 13.07 2.24
C GLY A 229 -16.63 12.79 3.28
N LYS A 230 -16.72 11.53 3.78
CA LYS A 230 -17.67 11.16 4.84
C LYS A 230 -17.00 11.01 6.21
N GLY A 231 -15.68 11.09 6.26
CA GLY A 231 -14.89 11.00 7.48
C GLY A 231 -14.36 12.35 7.96
N LEU A 232 -13.38 12.28 8.86
CA LEU A 232 -12.83 13.43 9.58
C LEU A 232 -11.67 14.11 8.85
N ILE A 233 -11.13 13.51 7.78
CA ILE A 233 -10.21 14.17 6.83
C ILE A 233 -10.99 15.13 5.96
N GLY A 234 -12.12 14.69 5.40
CA GLY A 234 -13.12 15.49 4.73
C GLY A 234 -12.83 15.80 3.25
N GLU A 235 -13.88 16.16 2.53
CA GLU A 235 -13.88 16.34 1.08
C GLU A 235 -12.85 17.37 0.58
N GLU A 236 -12.70 18.51 1.28
CA GLU A 236 -11.80 19.58 0.88
C GLU A 236 -10.33 19.13 0.91
N SER A 237 -9.94 18.36 1.92
CA SER A 237 -8.61 17.77 2.01
C SER A 237 -8.34 16.82 0.83
N PHE A 238 -9.34 16.02 0.43
CA PHE A 238 -9.18 15.10 -0.71
C PHE A 238 -9.06 15.83 -2.04
N LYS A 239 -9.65 17.01 -2.24
CA LYS A 239 -9.39 17.83 -3.43
C LYS A 239 -7.92 18.23 -3.52
N ASN A 240 -7.33 18.67 -2.40
CA ASN A 240 -5.91 19.02 -2.33
C ASN A 240 -5.00 17.80 -2.56
N ILE A 241 -5.31 16.65 -1.93
CA ILE A 241 -4.56 15.38 -2.10
C ILE A 241 -4.63 14.92 -3.57
N VAL A 242 -5.79 14.98 -4.22
CA VAL A 242 -5.95 14.61 -5.64
C VAL A 242 -5.15 15.54 -6.55
N SER A 243 -5.18 16.87 -6.28
CA SER A 243 -4.38 17.84 -7.02
C SER A 243 -2.89 17.54 -6.92
N PHE A 244 -2.39 17.27 -5.72
CA PHE A 244 -1.00 16.84 -5.48
C PHE A 244 -0.67 15.54 -6.23
N ALA A 245 -1.51 14.50 -6.09
CA ALA A 245 -1.32 13.22 -6.75
C ALA A 245 -1.29 13.37 -8.29
N GLN A 246 -2.13 14.25 -8.83
CA GLN A 246 -2.18 14.55 -10.26
C GLN A 246 -0.89 15.26 -10.72
N ALA A 247 -0.45 16.29 -10.01
CA ALA A 247 0.78 17.02 -10.33
C ALA A 247 2.02 16.12 -10.32
N LYS A 248 2.06 15.14 -9.43
CA LYS A 248 3.15 14.16 -9.30
C LYS A 248 2.95 12.88 -10.12
N ASN A 249 1.80 12.73 -10.78
CA ASN A 249 1.39 11.51 -11.50
C ASN A 249 1.42 10.24 -10.62
N ILE A 250 0.96 10.34 -9.36
CA ILE A 250 0.90 9.25 -8.41
C ILE A 250 -0.50 8.61 -8.46
N SER A 251 -0.58 7.30 -8.65
CA SER A 251 -1.85 6.57 -8.66
C SER A 251 -2.47 6.48 -7.26
N MET A 252 -3.80 6.42 -7.21
CA MET A 252 -4.58 6.34 -5.97
C MET A 252 -5.42 5.07 -5.95
N ILE A 253 -5.37 4.35 -4.82
CA ILE A 253 -6.13 3.12 -4.57
C ILE A 253 -7.00 3.32 -3.33
N LEU A 254 -8.27 2.99 -3.45
CA LEU A 254 -9.24 2.98 -2.36
C LEU A 254 -9.25 1.62 -1.66
N GLU A 255 -9.33 1.64 -0.34
CA GLU A 255 -9.54 0.45 0.50
C GLU A 255 -10.77 0.62 1.41
N THR A 256 -11.69 1.47 0.99
CA THR A 256 -12.97 1.69 1.63
C THR A 256 -13.89 0.47 1.47
N GLU A 257 -14.95 0.41 2.25
CA GLU A 257 -15.93 -0.68 2.16
C GLU A 257 -16.48 -0.81 0.73
N HIS A 258 -16.73 -2.04 0.30
CA HIS A 258 -17.14 -2.32 -1.10
C HIS A 258 -18.46 -1.62 -1.46
N GLU A 259 -19.40 -1.56 -0.49
CA GLU A 259 -20.62 -0.76 -0.62
C GLU A 259 -20.23 0.73 -0.55
N GLY A 260 -20.37 1.45 -1.67
CA GLY A 260 -20.01 2.86 -1.79
C GLY A 260 -18.68 3.16 -2.49
N VAL A 261 -17.83 2.17 -2.75
CA VAL A 261 -16.53 2.39 -3.42
C VAL A 261 -16.66 2.99 -4.82
N VAL A 262 -17.75 2.70 -5.52
CA VAL A 262 -18.05 3.27 -6.85
C VAL A 262 -18.26 4.78 -6.78
N GLU A 263 -18.91 5.25 -5.72
CA GLU A 263 -19.13 6.67 -5.45
C GLU A 263 -17.81 7.36 -5.12
N ASP A 264 -16.96 6.72 -4.32
CA ASP A 264 -15.62 7.23 -4.01
C ASP A 264 -14.76 7.37 -5.28
N ILE A 265 -14.76 6.36 -6.16
CA ILE A 265 -14.06 6.41 -7.46
C ILE A 265 -14.57 7.58 -8.30
N LYS A 266 -15.91 7.76 -8.39
CA LYS A 266 -16.51 8.87 -9.14
C LYS A 266 -16.12 10.22 -8.55
N LEU A 267 -16.10 10.33 -7.21
CA LEU A 267 -15.77 11.56 -6.51
C LEU A 267 -14.30 11.95 -6.73
N LEU A 268 -13.35 11.02 -6.56
CA LEU A 268 -11.93 11.27 -6.85
C LEU A 268 -11.71 11.64 -8.32
N LYS A 269 -12.42 10.98 -9.26
CA LYS A 269 -12.36 11.34 -10.69
C LYS A 269 -12.94 12.72 -10.98
N LYS A 270 -13.95 13.15 -10.23
CA LYS A 270 -14.51 14.52 -10.33
C LYS A 270 -13.47 15.55 -9.85
N PHE A 271 -12.79 15.31 -8.72
CA PHE A 271 -11.74 16.21 -8.23
C PHE A 271 -10.56 16.31 -9.21
N ARG A 272 -10.16 15.19 -9.82
CA ARG A 272 -9.10 15.18 -10.85
C ARG A 272 -9.40 16.06 -12.07
N LYS A 273 -10.64 16.40 -12.35
CA LYS A 273 -11.04 17.25 -13.48
C LYS A 273 -11.12 18.73 -13.14
N GLN A 274 -11.02 19.08 -11.87
CA GLN A 274 -10.99 20.46 -11.37
C GLN A 274 -9.58 21.03 -11.39
#